data_bab834a23bf86f764d1c8a7ba4b2cf58
#
_entry.id   bab834a23bf86f764d1c8a7ba4b2cf58
#
_cell.length_a   1.000
_cell.length_b   1.000
_cell.length_c   1.000
_cell.angle_alpha   90.00
_cell.angle_beta   90.00
_cell.angle_gamma   90.00
#
_symmetry.space_group_name_H-M   'P 1'
#
loop_
_entity.id
_entity.type
_entity.pdbx_description
1 polymer ?
#
loop_
_entity_poly.entity_id
_entity_poly.type
_entity_poly.pdbx_seq_one_letter_code
_entity_poly.pdbx_strand_id
1 'polypeptide(L)'
;VEMIKAEKITKSFGKLQVLKGIDVSVEKGEVVALIGPSGSGKSTLLRCLNYLEEPTSGSISFEEAVVKSKNISKMRQDIGMVFQHFHLFPHMTALENVIYAPVKVKGLNRTDAKKLGTDLLTKVGLKEKRDEYPNRLSGGQKQRVAIARALAMEPKVMLFDEPTSALDPEMVKEVLEVMKSLAHSGMTMIIVTHEMGFAREVADRVLFMDDGKIVEEGEPLPFFTNPQSDRGKEFLEKIL
;
A
#
# COMPACT_ATOMS: atom_id res chain seq x y z
N VAL A 1 13.53 -11.12 8.79
CA VAL A 1 13.16 -12.04 7.69
C VAL A 1 12.62 -11.22 6.54
N GLU A 2 13.27 -11.33 5.39
CA GLU A 2 12.90 -10.62 4.17
C GLU A 2 11.52 -11.10 3.67
N MET A 3 10.58 -10.18 3.52
CA MET A 3 9.22 -10.46 3.05
C MET A 3 9.06 -10.25 1.55
N ILE A 4 9.60 -9.14 1.05
CA ILE A 4 9.60 -8.82 -0.38
C ILE A 4 11.03 -8.46 -0.77
N LYS A 5 11.48 -9.01 -1.89
CA LYS A 5 12.73 -8.63 -2.54
C LYS A 5 12.51 -8.41 -4.02
N ALA A 6 12.92 -7.26 -4.51
CA ALA A 6 12.94 -6.92 -5.92
C ALA A 6 14.38 -6.69 -6.35
N GLU A 7 14.81 -7.31 -7.43
CA GLU A 7 16.17 -7.24 -7.93
C GLU A 7 16.17 -6.79 -9.40
N LYS A 8 16.85 -5.68 -9.66
CA LYS A 8 17.04 -5.08 -10.99
C LYS A 8 15.75 -4.91 -11.79
N ILE A 9 14.68 -4.47 -11.09
CA ILE A 9 13.36 -4.31 -11.70
C ILE A 9 13.40 -3.19 -12.73
N THR A 10 13.04 -3.53 -13.95
CA THR A 10 12.72 -2.55 -15.00
C THR A 10 11.28 -2.66 -15.41
N LYS A 11 10.68 -1.57 -15.83
CA LYS A 11 9.35 -1.55 -16.44
C LYS A 11 9.30 -0.52 -17.55
N SER A 12 8.86 -0.96 -18.71
CA SER A 12 8.63 -0.10 -19.87
C SER A 12 7.19 -0.23 -20.36
N PHE A 13 6.60 0.87 -20.76
CA PHE A 13 5.33 0.94 -21.47
C PHE A 13 5.60 1.46 -22.89
N GLY A 14 5.63 0.57 -23.85
CA GLY A 14 6.07 0.88 -25.19
C GLY A 14 7.55 1.36 -25.18
N LYS A 15 7.78 2.58 -25.62
CA LYS A 15 9.14 3.19 -25.64
C LYS A 15 9.53 3.89 -24.33
N LEU A 16 8.58 4.11 -23.42
CA LEU A 16 8.83 4.81 -22.16
C LEU A 16 9.29 3.82 -21.09
N GLN A 17 10.53 3.94 -20.65
CA GLN A 17 11.05 3.20 -19.53
C GLN A 17 10.76 3.95 -18.23
N VAL A 18 9.85 3.39 -17.40
CA VAL A 18 9.38 4.00 -16.14
C VAL A 18 10.24 3.58 -14.96
N LEU A 19 10.64 2.30 -14.89
CA LEU A 19 11.55 1.79 -13.87
C LEU A 19 12.88 1.39 -14.52
N LYS A 20 13.99 1.79 -13.91
CA LYS A 20 15.32 1.76 -14.52
C LYS A 20 16.32 0.94 -13.69
N GLY A 21 15.93 -0.27 -13.27
CA GLY A 21 16.79 -1.16 -12.51
C GLY A 21 16.69 -0.89 -11.00
N ILE A 22 15.52 -1.14 -10.42
CA ILE A 22 15.24 -0.95 -8.99
C ILE A 22 15.62 -2.21 -8.21
N ASP A 23 16.41 -2.00 -7.16
CA ASP A 23 16.66 -3.00 -6.12
C ASP A 23 16.00 -2.51 -4.82
N VAL A 24 15.16 -3.35 -4.19
CA VAL A 24 14.54 -3.07 -2.91
C VAL A 24 14.21 -4.36 -2.17
N SER A 25 14.46 -4.36 -0.87
CA SER A 25 14.01 -5.43 0.03
C SER A 25 13.19 -4.83 1.16
N VAL A 26 12.25 -5.59 1.70
CA VAL A 26 11.40 -5.18 2.83
C VAL A 26 11.35 -6.32 3.84
N GLU A 27 11.70 -6.02 5.07
CA GLU A 27 11.71 -6.97 6.17
C GLU A 27 10.32 -7.13 6.81
N LYS A 28 10.13 -8.25 7.50
CA LYS A 28 8.88 -8.50 8.25
C LYS A 28 8.70 -7.46 9.36
N GLY A 29 7.52 -6.83 9.38
CA GLY A 29 7.17 -5.78 10.34
C GLY A 29 7.72 -4.41 9.99
N GLU A 30 8.49 -4.28 8.92
CA GLU A 30 9.05 -3.01 8.46
C GLU A 30 7.98 -2.16 7.76
N VAL A 31 7.98 -0.87 8.05
CA VAL A 31 7.18 0.15 7.35
C VAL A 31 8.09 0.99 6.46
N VAL A 32 7.93 0.83 5.15
CA VAL A 32 8.71 1.56 4.14
C VAL A 32 7.85 2.64 3.49
N ALA A 33 8.27 3.89 3.59
CA ALA A 33 7.65 5.00 2.86
C ALA A 33 8.37 5.24 1.52
N LEU A 34 7.63 5.20 0.43
CA LEU A 34 8.11 5.46 -0.91
C LEU A 34 7.64 6.85 -1.34
N ILE A 35 8.56 7.78 -1.44
CA ILE A 35 8.30 9.20 -1.74
C ILE A 35 9.06 9.66 -2.98
N GLY A 36 8.67 10.80 -3.51
CA GLY A 36 9.31 11.40 -4.69
C GLY A 36 8.30 12.17 -5.55
N PRO A 37 8.77 12.90 -6.58
CA PRO A 37 7.92 13.70 -7.45
C PRO A 37 6.90 12.82 -8.22
N SER A 38 5.83 13.46 -8.69
CA SER A 38 4.87 12.80 -9.58
C SER A 38 5.58 12.30 -10.84
N GLY A 39 5.20 11.10 -11.29
CA GLY A 39 5.81 10.49 -12.48
C GLY A 39 7.18 9.83 -12.25
N SER A 40 7.69 9.78 -11.01
CA SER A 40 8.96 9.11 -10.71
C SER A 40 8.91 7.58 -10.74
N GLY A 41 7.70 6.97 -10.87
CA GLY A 41 7.55 5.53 -10.99
C GLY A 41 7.08 4.82 -9.71
N LYS A 42 6.75 5.53 -8.63
CA LYS A 42 6.37 4.96 -7.33
C LYS A 42 5.21 3.96 -7.42
N SER A 43 4.07 4.39 -7.98
CA SER A 43 2.90 3.52 -8.15
C SER A 43 3.19 2.34 -9.07
N THR A 44 4.01 2.54 -10.10
CA THR A 44 4.43 1.46 -11.00
C THR A 44 5.27 0.43 -10.26
N LEU A 45 6.23 0.87 -9.43
CA LEU A 45 7.01 -0.03 -8.59
C LEU A 45 6.11 -0.83 -7.63
N LEU A 46 5.20 -0.14 -6.93
CA LEU A 46 4.28 -0.79 -6.01
C LEU A 46 3.42 -1.86 -6.70
N ARG A 47 2.94 -1.57 -7.92
CA ARG A 47 2.17 -2.53 -8.74
C ARG A 47 3.02 -3.67 -9.26
N CYS A 48 4.30 -3.45 -9.50
CA CYS A 48 5.22 -4.55 -9.83
C CYS A 48 5.43 -5.46 -8.63
N LEU A 49 5.60 -4.93 -7.42
CA LEU A 49 5.78 -5.73 -6.20
C LEU A 49 4.60 -6.67 -5.92
N ASN A 50 3.39 -6.29 -6.30
CA ASN A 50 2.19 -7.13 -6.24
C ASN A 50 1.95 -7.91 -7.55
N TYR A 51 2.80 -7.74 -8.54
CA TYR A 51 2.64 -8.34 -9.88
C TYR A 51 1.34 -7.95 -10.61
N LEU A 52 0.70 -6.85 -10.21
CA LEU A 52 -0.38 -6.22 -11.00
C LEU A 52 0.15 -5.68 -12.32
N GLU A 53 1.40 -5.20 -12.30
CA GLU A 53 2.21 -4.91 -13.48
C GLU A 53 3.37 -5.89 -13.51
N GLU A 54 3.45 -6.69 -14.57
CA GLU A 54 4.60 -7.57 -14.77
C GLU A 54 5.84 -6.76 -15.09
N PRO A 55 6.96 -6.95 -14.37
CA PRO A 55 8.22 -6.29 -14.71
C PRO A 55 8.66 -6.64 -16.13
N THR A 56 9.29 -5.70 -16.82
CA THR A 56 9.91 -5.95 -18.14
C THR A 56 11.15 -6.84 -17.96
N SER A 57 11.91 -6.61 -16.89
CA SER A 57 13.03 -7.49 -16.48
C SER A 57 13.27 -7.38 -14.97
N GLY A 58 14.13 -8.22 -14.45
CA GLY A 58 14.40 -8.37 -13.03
C GLY A 58 13.57 -9.48 -12.40
N SER A 59 13.68 -9.65 -11.10
CA SER A 59 12.96 -10.67 -10.34
C SER A 59 12.36 -10.11 -9.07
N ILE A 60 11.22 -10.66 -8.68
CA ILE A 60 10.55 -10.35 -7.41
C ILE A 60 10.41 -11.66 -6.65
N SER A 61 10.79 -11.65 -5.38
CA SER A 61 10.60 -12.76 -4.46
C SER A 61 9.69 -12.33 -3.31
N PHE A 62 8.86 -13.26 -2.86
CA PHE A 62 8.02 -13.12 -1.69
C PHE A 62 8.29 -14.30 -0.76
N GLU A 63 8.69 -14.05 0.50
CA GLU A 63 9.12 -15.08 1.45
C GLU A 63 10.11 -16.07 0.79
N GLU A 64 11.19 -15.54 0.21
CA GLU A 64 12.25 -16.29 -0.51
C GLU A 64 11.81 -17.02 -1.80
N ALA A 65 10.50 -17.08 -2.07
CA ALA A 65 9.98 -17.70 -3.28
C ALA A 65 9.93 -16.71 -4.44
N VAL A 66 10.64 -16.98 -5.53
CA VAL A 66 10.56 -16.16 -6.75
C VAL A 66 9.15 -16.21 -7.33
N VAL A 67 8.57 -15.03 -7.55
CA VAL A 67 7.23 -14.89 -8.10
C VAL A 67 7.24 -15.23 -9.59
N LYS A 68 6.31 -16.12 -9.99
CA LYS A 68 6.09 -16.57 -11.35
C LYS A 68 4.60 -16.76 -11.59
N SER A 69 4.18 -16.83 -12.83
CA SER A 69 2.75 -17.01 -13.21
C SER A 69 2.06 -18.15 -12.44
N LYS A 70 2.78 -19.21 -12.10
CA LYS A 70 2.23 -20.38 -11.39
C LYS A 70 1.94 -20.15 -9.90
N ASN A 71 2.58 -19.19 -9.23
CA ASN A 71 2.43 -18.93 -7.79
C ASN A 71 1.88 -17.53 -7.46
N ILE A 72 1.67 -16.70 -8.46
CA ILE A 72 1.18 -15.32 -8.30
C ILE A 72 -0.15 -15.22 -7.55
N SER A 73 -1.09 -16.12 -7.84
CA SER A 73 -2.41 -16.12 -7.19
C SER A 73 -2.32 -16.40 -5.69
N LYS A 74 -1.39 -17.25 -5.27
CA LYS A 74 -1.12 -17.53 -3.86
C LYS A 74 -0.47 -16.33 -3.19
N MET A 75 0.56 -15.75 -3.81
CA MET A 75 1.24 -14.57 -3.30
C MET A 75 0.24 -13.40 -3.08
N ARG A 76 -0.66 -13.16 -4.04
CA ARG A 76 -1.66 -12.08 -3.94
C ARG A 76 -2.68 -12.26 -2.82
N GLN A 77 -2.85 -13.48 -2.29
CA GLN A 77 -3.67 -13.70 -1.09
C GLN A 77 -2.97 -13.19 0.18
N ASP A 78 -1.63 -13.21 0.18
CA ASP A 78 -0.79 -12.78 1.29
C ASP A 78 -0.39 -11.30 1.21
N ILE A 79 -0.70 -10.60 0.12
CA ILE A 79 -0.42 -9.18 -0.09
C ILE A 79 -1.72 -8.41 -0.28
N GLY A 80 -2.06 -7.57 0.70
CA GLY A 80 -3.17 -6.61 0.58
C GLY A 80 -2.74 -5.37 -0.18
N MET A 81 -3.64 -4.80 -0.98
CA MET A 81 -3.38 -3.53 -1.67
C MET A 81 -4.55 -2.57 -1.54
N VAL A 82 -4.24 -1.34 -1.20
CA VAL A 82 -5.16 -0.22 -1.10
C VAL A 82 -4.76 0.83 -2.12
N PHE A 83 -5.70 1.24 -2.95
CA PHE A 83 -5.48 2.17 -4.07
C PHE A 83 -5.91 3.59 -3.71
N GLN A 84 -5.45 4.56 -4.47
CA GLN A 84 -5.88 5.96 -4.42
C GLN A 84 -7.40 6.09 -4.60
N HIS A 85 -7.97 5.37 -5.56
CA HIS A 85 -9.40 5.22 -5.73
C HIS A 85 -9.87 3.95 -5.02
N PHE A 86 -10.93 4.04 -4.27
CA PHE A 86 -11.39 3.02 -3.31
C PHE A 86 -11.75 1.68 -3.94
N HIS A 87 -12.18 1.68 -5.20
CA HIS A 87 -12.58 0.50 -5.98
C HIS A 87 -13.54 -0.43 -5.23
N LEU A 88 -14.49 0.14 -4.49
CA LEU A 88 -15.55 -0.62 -3.84
C LEU A 88 -16.58 -1.06 -4.88
N PHE A 89 -17.16 -2.23 -4.64
CA PHE A 89 -18.29 -2.71 -5.43
C PHE A 89 -19.54 -1.86 -5.07
N PRO A 90 -20.08 -1.06 -6.00
CA PRO A 90 -21.14 -0.09 -5.70
C PRO A 90 -22.48 -0.74 -5.34
N HIS A 91 -22.69 -1.98 -5.74
CA HIS A 91 -23.90 -2.78 -5.50
C HIS A 91 -23.82 -3.66 -4.24
N MET A 92 -22.74 -3.54 -3.46
CA MET A 92 -22.51 -4.24 -2.21
C MET A 92 -22.40 -3.25 -1.06
N THR A 93 -22.91 -3.63 0.12
CA THR A 93 -22.72 -2.87 1.35
C THR A 93 -21.24 -2.84 1.77
N ALA A 94 -20.90 -2.00 2.76
CA ALA A 94 -19.54 -1.99 3.33
C ALA A 94 -19.13 -3.38 3.83
N LEU A 95 -20.00 -4.06 4.58
CA LEU A 95 -19.76 -5.42 5.07
C LEU A 95 -19.57 -6.41 3.92
N GLU A 96 -20.43 -6.39 2.91
CA GLU A 96 -20.32 -7.27 1.76
C GLU A 96 -19.03 -7.06 0.96
N ASN A 97 -18.60 -5.80 0.79
CA ASN A 97 -17.29 -5.49 0.20
C ASN A 97 -16.13 -6.12 0.98
N VAL A 98 -16.16 -6.05 2.31
CA VAL A 98 -15.10 -6.59 3.18
C VAL A 98 -15.04 -8.12 3.11
N ILE A 99 -16.19 -8.79 3.16
CA ILE A 99 -16.25 -10.26 3.28
C ILE A 99 -16.23 -11.00 1.93
N TYR A 100 -16.33 -10.30 0.82
CA TYR A 100 -16.43 -10.93 -0.49
C TYR A 100 -15.25 -11.88 -0.79
N ALA A 101 -14.02 -11.38 -0.64
CA ALA A 101 -12.84 -12.18 -0.93
C ALA A 101 -12.63 -13.34 0.07
N PRO A 102 -12.75 -13.17 1.39
CA PRO A 102 -12.70 -14.28 2.33
C PRO A 102 -13.68 -15.43 2.00
N VAL A 103 -14.91 -15.08 1.62
CA VAL A 103 -15.92 -16.09 1.25
C VAL A 103 -15.56 -16.78 -0.08
N LYS A 104 -15.20 -15.99 -1.11
CA LYS A 104 -15.00 -16.51 -2.47
C LYS A 104 -13.64 -17.18 -2.68
N VAL A 105 -12.59 -16.68 -2.05
CA VAL A 105 -11.22 -17.13 -2.27
C VAL A 105 -10.77 -18.11 -1.19
N LYS A 106 -11.03 -17.79 0.10
CA LYS A 106 -10.66 -18.67 1.23
C LYS A 106 -11.73 -19.70 1.56
N GLY A 107 -12.93 -19.61 0.99
CA GLY A 107 -14.04 -20.52 1.29
C GLY A 107 -14.63 -20.37 2.69
N LEU A 108 -14.43 -19.20 3.32
CA LEU A 108 -14.94 -18.92 4.65
C LEU A 108 -16.47 -18.96 4.64
N ASN A 109 -17.09 -19.64 5.61
CA ASN A 109 -18.54 -19.65 5.71
C ASN A 109 -19.07 -18.23 6.02
N ARG A 110 -20.33 -17.96 5.64
CA ARG A 110 -20.91 -16.63 5.75
C ARG A 110 -21.03 -16.10 7.18
N THR A 111 -21.22 -16.96 8.15
CA THR A 111 -21.35 -16.56 9.56
C THR A 111 -20.02 -16.06 10.10
N ASP A 112 -18.95 -16.83 9.89
CA ASP A 112 -17.60 -16.44 10.31
C ASP A 112 -17.10 -15.21 9.51
N ALA A 113 -17.40 -15.16 8.21
CA ALA A 113 -17.07 -13.99 7.40
C ALA A 113 -17.75 -12.72 7.89
N LYS A 114 -19.04 -12.76 8.25
CA LYS A 114 -19.76 -11.61 8.80
C LYS A 114 -19.18 -11.16 10.15
N LYS A 115 -18.78 -12.10 11.00
CA LYS A 115 -18.09 -11.77 12.26
C LYS A 115 -16.77 -11.07 11.98
N LEU A 116 -15.91 -11.67 11.16
CA LEU A 116 -14.63 -11.08 10.74
C LEU A 116 -14.82 -9.68 10.14
N GLY A 117 -15.73 -9.52 9.19
CA GLY A 117 -16.00 -8.23 8.54
C GLY A 117 -16.51 -7.17 9.51
N THR A 118 -17.38 -7.55 10.47
CA THR A 118 -17.87 -6.62 11.49
C THR A 118 -16.74 -6.20 12.44
N ASP A 119 -15.87 -7.11 12.84
CA ASP A 119 -14.72 -6.82 13.70
C ASP A 119 -13.74 -5.87 12.97
N LEU A 120 -13.48 -6.10 11.68
CA LEU A 120 -12.62 -5.23 10.88
C LEU A 120 -13.24 -3.85 10.65
N LEU A 121 -14.52 -3.76 10.34
CA LEU A 121 -15.22 -2.47 10.23
C LEU A 121 -15.22 -1.71 11.56
N THR A 122 -15.33 -2.41 12.69
CA THR A 122 -15.17 -1.81 14.03
C THR A 122 -13.75 -1.28 14.22
N LYS A 123 -12.73 -2.04 13.82
CA LYS A 123 -11.31 -1.64 13.91
C LYS A 123 -11.02 -0.36 13.12
N VAL A 124 -11.67 -0.16 11.98
CA VAL A 124 -11.52 1.07 11.18
C VAL A 124 -12.56 2.16 11.51
N GLY A 125 -13.31 2.01 12.61
CA GLY A 125 -14.27 3.02 13.09
C GLY A 125 -15.57 3.11 12.30
N LEU A 126 -15.99 2.03 11.62
CA LEU A 126 -17.15 2.01 10.72
C LEU A 126 -18.21 0.97 11.10
N LYS A 127 -18.28 0.56 12.38
CA LYS A 127 -19.25 -0.44 12.84
C LYS A 127 -20.69 -0.10 12.45
N GLU A 128 -21.10 1.16 12.65
CA GLU A 128 -22.45 1.65 12.38
C GLU A 128 -22.74 1.87 10.89
N LYS A 129 -21.69 1.77 10.04
CA LYS A 129 -21.80 1.96 8.58
C LYS A 129 -21.74 0.64 7.80
N ARG A 130 -21.74 -0.50 8.49
CA ARG A 130 -21.55 -1.83 7.87
C ARG A 130 -22.59 -2.17 6.80
N ASP A 131 -23.82 -1.69 6.97
CA ASP A 131 -24.95 -1.98 6.08
C ASP A 131 -25.19 -0.87 5.03
N GLU A 132 -24.34 0.19 5.04
CA GLU A 132 -24.40 1.28 4.05
C GLU A 132 -23.70 0.89 2.74
N TYR A 133 -24.29 1.39 1.64
CA TYR A 133 -23.70 1.29 0.31
C TYR A 133 -22.64 2.38 0.08
N PRO A 134 -21.65 2.16 -0.83
CA PRO A 134 -20.59 3.12 -1.08
C PRO A 134 -21.06 4.54 -1.42
N ASN A 135 -22.19 4.70 -2.10
CA ASN A 135 -22.74 6.01 -2.44
C ASN A 135 -23.23 6.83 -1.23
N ARG A 136 -23.38 6.20 -0.07
CA ARG A 136 -23.75 6.84 1.21
C ARG A 136 -22.58 7.05 2.15
N LEU A 137 -21.36 6.73 1.70
CA LEU A 137 -20.13 6.87 2.47
C LEU A 137 -19.32 8.07 1.98
N SER A 138 -18.68 8.80 2.91
CA SER A 138 -17.68 9.81 2.57
C SER A 138 -16.45 9.16 1.92
N GLY A 139 -15.57 9.96 1.30
CA GLY A 139 -14.32 9.48 0.73
C GLY A 139 -13.45 8.75 1.76
N GLY A 140 -13.26 9.35 2.94
CA GLY A 140 -12.50 8.73 4.04
C GLY A 140 -13.13 7.43 4.55
N GLN A 141 -14.47 7.36 4.63
CA GLN A 141 -15.18 6.14 4.98
C GLN A 141 -14.97 5.04 3.92
N LYS A 142 -15.10 5.38 2.63
CA LYS A 142 -14.82 4.43 1.52
C LYS A 142 -13.39 3.88 1.60
N GLN A 143 -12.43 4.74 1.88
CA GLN A 143 -11.03 4.32 1.99
C GLN A 143 -10.81 3.40 3.19
N ARG A 144 -11.44 3.67 4.33
CA ARG A 144 -11.38 2.79 5.48
C ARG A 144 -12.06 1.45 5.24
N VAL A 145 -13.15 1.40 4.45
CA VAL A 145 -13.74 0.13 3.98
C VAL A 145 -12.76 -0.62 3.08
N ALA A 146 -12.06 0.08 2.17
CA ALA A 146 -11.04 -0.54 1.31
C ALA A 146 -9.89 -1.13 2.11
N ILE A 147 -9.45 -0.45 3.18
CA ILE A 147 -8.44 -0.98 4.12
C ILE A 147 -8.97 -2.24 4.83
N ALA A 148 -10.19 -2.18 5.38
CA ALA A 148 -10.80 -3.33 6.04
C ALA A 148 -10.97 -4.53 5.09
N ARG A 149 -11.33 -4.28 3.83
CA ARG A 149 -11.42 -5.30 2.79
C ARG A 149 -10.07 -5.98 2.52
N ALA A 150 -9.00 -5.21 2.43
CA ALA A 150 -7.66 -5.77 2.26
C ALA A 150 -7.23 -6.61 3.47
N LEU A 151 -7.49 -6.12 4.69
CA LEU A 151 -7.19 -6.81 5.94
C LEU A 151 -7.98 -8.11 6.12
N ALA A 152 -9.16 -8.23 5.52
CA ALA A 152 -10.01 -9.42 5.63
C ALA A 152 -9.38 -10.68 5.02
N MET A 153 -8.41 -10.51 4.14
CA MET A 153 -7.60 -11.61 3.61
C MET A 153 -6.46 -12.02 4.56
N GLU A 154 -6.29 -11.34 5.69
CA GLU A 154 -5.20 -11.57 6.66
C GLU A 154 -3.83 -11.54 5.98
N PRO A 155 -3.51 -10.45 5.25
CA PRO A 155 -2.29 -10.35 4.48
C PRO A 155 -1.07 -10.26 5.39
N LYS A 156 0.08 -10.72 4.89
CA LYS A 156 1.37 -10.57 5.55
C LYS A 156 2.01 -9.21 5.26
N VAL A 157 1.64 -8.60 4.13
CA VAL A 157 2.13 -7.29 3.69
C VAL A 157 0.96 -6.45 3.18
N MET A 158 0.95 -5.17 3.53
CA MET A 158 0.00 -4.18 3.02
C MET A 158 0.71 -3.16 2.13
N LEU A 159 0.21 -2.98 0.92
CA LEU A 159 0.67 -1.98 -0.03
C LEU A 159 -0.36 -0.85 -0.12
N PHE A 160 0.10 0.41 0.00
CA PHE A 160 -0.75 1.59 -0.09
C PHE A 160 -0.28 2.48 -1.23
N ASP A 161 -1.11 2.66 -2.26
CA ASP A 161 -0.84 3.50 -3.41
C ASP A 161 -1.57 4.84 -3.26
N GLU A 162 -0.90 5.82 -2.66
CA GLU A 162 -1.42 7.19 -2.40
C GLU A 162 -2.83 7.19 -1.75
N PRO A 163 -3.00 6.53 -0.58
CA PRO A 163 -4.32 6.25 -0.01
C PRO A 163 -5.13 7.48 0.38
N THR A 164 -4.52 8.67 0.46
CA THR A 164 -5.16 9.93 0.85
C THR A 164 -5.33 10.94 -0.28
N SER A 165 -4.72 10.70 -1.44
CA SER A 165 -4.65 11.69 -2.54
C SER A 165 -6.02 12.06 -3.16
N ALA A 166 -7.02 11.19 -3.03
CA ALA A 166 -8.37 11.42 -3.53
C ALA A 166 -9.34 11.92 -2.44
N LEU A 167 -8.83 12.33 -1.28
CA LEU A 167 -9.62 12.75 -0.12
C LEU A 167 -9.54 14.25 0.11
N ASP A 168 -10.65 14.81 0.62
CA ASP A 168 -10.62 16.14 1.19
C ASP A 168 -9.74 16.18 2.46
N PRO A 169 -9.03 17.29 2.74
CA PRO A 169 -8.07 17.38 3.85
C PRO A 169 -8.65 16.98 5.22
N GLU A 170 -9.91 17.27 5.47
CA GLU A 170 -10.61 16.91 6.71
C GLU A 170 -10.80 15.40 6.89
N MET A 171 -10.79 14.62 5.80
CA MET A 171 -10.95 13.16 5.82
C MET A 171 -9.62 12.41 5.91
N VAL A 172 -8.51 13.06 5.59
CA VAL A 172 -7.16 12.46 5.55
C VAL A 172 -6.77 11.91 6.92
N LYS A 173 -7.01 12.68 7.98
CA LYS A 173 -6.59 12.34 9.34
C LYS A 173 -7.13 10.97 9.79
N GLU A 174 -8.39 10.68 9.55
CA GLU A 174 -9.02 9.43 9.98
C GLU A 174 -8.42 8.20 9.28
N VAL A 175 -8.04 8.35 8.01
CA VAL A 175 -7.38 7.29 7.24
C VAL A 175 -5.95 7.08 7.76
N LEU A 176 -5.21 8.17 8.00
CA LEU A 176 -3.85 8.09 8.53
C LEU A 176 -3.81 7.46 9.93
N GLU A 177 -4.78 7.75 10.81
CA GLU A 177 -4.86 7.12 12.13
C GLU A 177 -5.05 5.59 12.03
N VAL A 178 -5.88 5.11 11.09
CA VAL A 178 -6.00 3.67 10.84
C VAL A 178 -4.66 3.08 10.37
N MET A 179 -3.97 3.77 9.45
CA MET A 179 -2.67 3.30 8.95
C MET A 179 -1.59 3.31 10.04
N LYS A 180 -1.58 4.32 10.93
CA LYS A 180 -0.70 4.34 12.13
C LYS A 180 -0.95 3.15 13.04
N SER A 181 -2.23 2.85 13.31
CA SER A 181 -2.59 1.69 14.12
C SER A 181 -2.08 0.38 13.53
N LEU A 182 -2.12 0.23 12.20
CA LEU A 182 -1.57 -0.93 11.50
C LEU A 182 -0.05 -1.00 11.63
N ALA A 183 0.66 0.10 11.44
CA ALA A 183 2.10 0.18 11.63
C ALA A 183 2.50 -0.24 13.06
N HIS A 184 1.87 0.33 14.07
CA HIS A 184 2.13 -0.02 15.47
C HIS A 184 1.77 -1.47 15.83
N SER A 185 0.90 -2.13 15.06
CA SER A 185 0.59 -3.55 15.25
C SER A 185 1.64 -4.50 14.67
N GLY A 186 2.72 -3.98 14.06
CA GLY A 186 3.79 -4.76 13.44
C GLY A 186 3.44 -5.27 12.03
N MET A 187 2.47 -4.65 11.37
CA MET A 187 2.15 -4.96 9.97
C MET A 187 3.30 -4.52 9.06
N THR A 188 3.75 -5.41 8.19
CA THR A 188 4.70 -5.04 7.11
C THR A 188 3.97 -4.16 6.10
N MET A 189 4.51 -2.97 5.81
CA MET A 189 3.82 -2.00 4.95
C MET A 189 4.78 -1.33 3.96
N ILE A 190 4.31 -1.13 2.73
CA ILE A 190 4.97 -0.24 1.77
C ILE A 190 3.94 0.82 1.36
N ILE A 191 4.30 2.08 1.55
CA ILE A 191 3.35 3.19 1.45
C ILE A 191 3.88 4.22 0.47
N VAL A 192 3.23 4.39 -0.66
CA VAL A 192 3.40 5.56 -1.53
C VAL A 192 2.55 6.68 -0.95
N THR A 193 3.16 7.78 -0.56
CA THR A 193 2.44 8.89 0.08
C THR A 193 3.06 10.24 -0.21
N HIS A 194 2.22 11.28 -0.17
CA HIS A 194 2.61 12.69 -0.15
C HIS A 194 2.47 13.30 1.26
N GLU A 195 2.05 12.52 2.25
CA GLU A 195 1.91 12.93 3.65
C GLU A 195 3.26 12.80 4.36
N MET A 196 4.12 13.82 4.22
CA MET A 196 5.51 13.77 4.74
C MET A 196 5.57 13.68 6.27
N GLY A 197 4.65 14.35 6.96
CA GLY A 197 4.52 14.24 8.42
C GLY A 197 4.22 12.82 8.88
N PHE A 198 3.32 12.15 8.17
CA PHE A 198 2.97 10.75 8.43
C PHE A 198 4.16 9.82 8.13
N ALA A 199 4.81 9.96 6.96
CA ALA A 199 5.98 9.17 6.61
C ALA A 199 7.11 9.31 7.64
N ARG A 200 7.38 10.54 8.11
CA ARG A 200 8.37 10.83 9.15
C ARG A 200 8.06 10.17 10.50
N GLU A 201 6.76 10.06 10.83
CA GLU A 201 6.31 9.53 12.13
C GLU A 201 6.28 8.00 12.17
N VAL A 202 5.87 7.36 11.07
CA VAL A 202 5.55 5.91 11.10
C VAL A 202 6.51 5.02 10.33
N ALA A 203 7.27 5.56 9.37
CA ALA A 203 8.17 4.75 8.58
C ALA A 203 9.43 4.38 9.36
N ASP A 204 9.89 3.16 9.17
CA ASP A 204 11.21 2.70 9.61
C ASP A 204 12.28 3.13 8.61
N ARG A 205 11.90 3.19 7.33
CA ARG A 205 12.78 3.55 6.22
C ARG A 205 12.03 4.34 5.15
N VAL A 206 12.72 5.31 4.57
CA VAL A 206 12.25 6.11 3.44
C VAL A 206 13.05 5.74 2.20
N LEU A 207 12.35 5.52 1.09
CA LEU A 207 12.93 5.38 -0.25
C LEU A 207 12.52 6.60 -1.07
N PHE A 208 13.48 7.39 -1.48
CA PHE A 208 13.25 8.53 -2.36
C PHE A 208 13.47 8.13 -3.82
N MET A 209 12.40 8.18 -4.61
CA MET A 209 12.44 7.89 -6.03
C MET A 209 12.43 9.16 -6.88
N ASP A 210 13.27 9.18 -7.90
CA ASP A 210 13.22 10.15 -8.98
C ASP A 210 13.63 9.49 -10.31
N ASP A 211 12.97 9.88 -11.39
CA ASP A 211 13.24 9.41 -12.75
C ASP A 211 13.44 7.88 -12.86
N GLY A 212 12.57 7.12 -12.22
CA GLY A 212 12.56 5.64 -12.28
C GLY A 212 13.66 4.94 -11.50
N LYS A 213 14.34 5.63 -10.59
CA LYS A 213 15.41 5.08 -9.73
C LYS A 213 15.17 5.43 -8.27
N ILE A 214 15.68 4.59 -7.37
CA ILE A 214 15.85 4.97 -5.97
C ILE A 214 17.14 5.81 -5.90
N VAL A 215 16.99 7.08 -5.55
CA VAL A 215 18.09 8.06 -5.51
C VAL A 215 18.72 8.10 -4.13
N GLU A 216 17.90 7.91 -3.09
CA GLU A 216 18.34 7.92 -1.70
C GLU A 216 17.43 7.02 -0.87
N GLU A 217 18.01 6.36 0.11
CA GLU A 217 17.27 5.62 1.13
C GLU A 217 17.91 5.82 2.50
N GLY A 218 17.10 5.78 3.54
CA GLY A 218 17.58 5.95 4.91
C GLY A 218 16.46 6.01 5.94
N GLU A 219 16.85 6.21 7.18
CA GLU A 219 15.90 6.47 8.26
C GLU A 219 15.15 7.80 8.04
N PRO A 220 13.87 7.90 8.47
CA PRO A 220 13.06 9.08 8.22
C PRO A 220 13.67 10.38 8.76
N LEU A 221 14.10 10.41 10.03
CA LEU A 221 14.58 11.63 10.63
C LEU A 221 15.81 12.22 9.92
N PRO A 222 16.90 11.46 9.66
CA PRO A 222 18.01 11.95 8.86
C PRO A 222 17.60 12.41 7.45
N PHE A 223 16.75 11.64 6.76
CA PHE A 223 16.30 12.00 5.42
C PHE A 223 15.55 13.33 5.39
N PHE A 224 14.58 13.54 6.30
CA PHE A 224 13.75 14.75 6.33
C PHE A 224 14.46 16.00 6.90
N THR A 225 15.58 15.81 7.60
CA THR A 225 16.35 16.95 8.20
C THR A 225 17.61 17.30 7.40
N ASN A 226 18.26 16.31 6.80
CA ASN A 226 19.52 16.49 6.08
C ASN A 226 19.71 15.44 5.00
N PRO A 227 18.90 15.49 3.93
CA PRO A 227 19.04 14.54 2.80
C PRO A 227 20.42 14.66 2.16
N GLN A 228 20.97 13.53 1.74
CA GLN A 228 22.32 13.48 1.20
C GLN A 228 22.37 13.81 -0.29
N SER A 229 21.33 13.43 -1.03
CA SER A 229 21.23 13.67 -2.46
C SER A 229 20.77 15.11 -2.74
N ASP A 230 21.32 15.73 -3.78
CA ASP A 230 20.89 17.06 -4.21
C ASP A 230 19.42 17.05 -4.66
N ARG A 231 18.99 15.97 -5.31
CA ARG A 231 17.58 15.80 -5.70
C ARG A 231 16.64 15.66 -4.50
N GLY A 232 17.09 14.98 -3.43
CA GLY A 232 16.35 14.90 -2.18
C GLY A 232 16.20 16.28 -1.53
N LYS A 233 17.25 17.09 -1.51
CA LYS A 233 17.23 18.48 -1.00
C LYS A 233 16.24 19.35 -1.79
N GLU A 234 16.35 19.36 -3.12
CA GLU A 234 15.44 20.11 -3.99
C GLU A 234 13.97 19.68 -3.82
N PHE A 235 13.73 18.39 -3.62
CA PHE A 235 12.40 17.86 -3.42
C PHE A 235 11.81 18.34 -2.08
N LEU A 236 12.56 18.21 -0.99
CA LEU A 236 12.10 18.62 0.33
C LEU A 236 11.89 20.13 0.43
N GLU A 237 12.76 20.96 -0.17
CA GLU A 237 12.59 22.42 -0.21
C GLU A 237 11.28 22.88 -0.90
N LYS A 238 10.72 22.04 -1.77
CA LYS A 238 9.46 22.36 -2.48
C LYS A 238 8.21 21.94 -1.73
N ILE A 239 8.32 21.03 -0.78
CA ILE A 239 7.14 20.42 -0.12
C ILE A 239 7.07 20.69 1.38
N LEU A 240 8.14 21.12 2.01
CA LEU A 240 8.21 21.58 3.41
C LEU A 240 8.29 23.08 3.50
#